data_c7e1ebcbb6cdcd570df39c654f7eefe1
#
_entry.id   c7e1ebcbb6cdcd570df39c654f7eefe1
#
_cell.length_a   1.000
_cell.length_b   1.000
_cell.length_c   1.000
_cell.angle_alpha   90.00
_cell.angle_beta   90.00
_cell.angle_gamma   90.00
#
_symmetry.space_group_name_H-M   'P 1'
#
loop_
_entity.id
_entity.type
_entity.pdbx_description
1 polymer ?
#
loop_
_entity_poly.entity_id
_entity_poly.type
_entity_poly.pdbx_seq_one_letter_code
_entity_poly.pdbx_strand_id
1 'polypeptide(L)'
;MQNSPNLRVHNFSAGPAALPASVLEQAQAELLNFAGTGMSVMEMSHRGKVFMDVAQTAEADFRSLLGIDDNYAVLFLQGGGKGEFSFIPLNLLRGKTSADYVVNGHWSKGAAVEAAKYCQPNIIASSEDKNFTYSPLEASWKGNKDAAFRHICTNETIHGVEIFEDIIAADGVPVVADMSSHILSRQMEVSRYGCIYGGAQKNIGPSGLTFVVVRRDLLGGAHPHTPSVFDYTQQEIGRAHV
;
A
#
# COMPACT_ATOMS: atom_id res chain seq x y z
N MET A 1 22.25 36.27 10.56
CA MET A 1 21.01 35.60 10.97
C MET A 1 21.40 34.64 12.08
N GLN A 2 20.98 34.86 13.32
CA GLN A 2 21.26 33.98 14.44
C GLN A 2 20.52 32.68 14.20
N ASN A 3 21.24 31.55 14.17
CA ASN A 3 20.65 30.21 14.17
C ASN A 3 19.84 30.05 15.46
N SER A 4 18.54 30.24 15.39
CA SER A 4 17.66 29.70 16.43
C SER A 4 17.88 28.19 16.50
N PRO A 5 18.01 27.62 17.71
CA PRO A 5 18.09 26.16 17.81
C PRO A 5 16.90 25.57 17.05
N ASN A 6 17.16 24.55 16.24
CA ASN A 6 16.15 23.85 15.42
C ASN A 6 15.07 23.24 16.33
N LEU A 7 14.17 24.07 16.83
CA LEU A 7 12.96 23.61 17.51
C LEU A 7 12.01 23.08 16.44
N ARG A 8 12.02 21.74 16.25
CA ARG A 8 10.98 21.11 15.45
C ARG A 8 9.63 21.31 16.12
N VAL A 9 8.66 21.76 15.34
CA VAL A 9 7.26 21.82 15.81
C VAL A 9 6.69 20.42 16.02
N HIS A 10 5.74 20.29 16.93
CA HIS A 10 4.94 19.06 17.05
C HIS A 10 3.99 19.00 15.86
N ASN A 11 4.29 18.09 14.92
CA ASN A 11 3.47 17.89 13.72
C ASN A 11 2.55 16.70 13.93
N PHE A 12 1.24 16.93 13.96
CA PHE A 12 0.18 15.93 14.09
C PHE A 12 -0.59 15.73 12.78
N SER A 13 -0.02 16.11 11.63
CA SER A 13 -0.63 15.85 10.33
C SER A 13 -0.76 14.35 10.08
N ALA A 14 -1.92 13.93 9.56
CA ALA A 14 -2.20 12.54 9.26
C ALA A 14 -1.43 11.99 8.04
N GLY A 15 -0.96 12.89 7.17
CA GLY A 15 -0.12 12.54 6.02
C GLY A 15 0.06 13.71 5.05
N PRO A 16 1.32 14.03 4.65
CA PRO A 16 2.56 13.43 5.16
C PRO A 16 2.75 13.59 6.66
N ALA A 17 3.04 12.46 7.34
CA ALA A 17 3.22 12.44 8.78
C ALA A 17 4.66 12.85 9.19
N ALA A 18 4.85 13.10 10.47
CA ALA A 18 6.17 13.42 11.01
C ALA A 18 7.09 12.21 10.91
N LEU A 19 8.29 12.39 10.36
CA LEU A 19 9.36 11.41 10.40
C LEU A 19 10.17 11.54 11.71
N PRO A 20 10.76 10.44 12.22
CA PRO A 20 11.71 10.52 13.35
C PRO A 20 12.86 11.48 13.05
N ALA A 21 13.28 12.26 14.06
CA ALA A 21 14.36 13.22 13.87
C ALA A 21 15.67 12.55 13.44
N SER A 22 16.00 11.39 14.04
CA SER A 22 17.18 10.60 13.68
C SER A 22 17.23 10.19 12.20
N VAL A 23 16.08 9.86 11.61
CA VAL A 23 15.99 9.52 10.18
C VAL A 23 16.29 10.76 9.32
N LEU A 24 15.77 11.92 9.68
CA LEU A 24 16.02 13.16 8.95
C LEU A 24 17.45 13.65 9.10
N GLU A 25 18.04 13.50 10.28
CA GLU A 25 19.44 13.83 10.56
C GLU A 25 20.40 12.93 9.75
N GLN A 26 20.11 11.63 9.67
CA GLN A 26 20.84 10.72 8.82
C GLN A 26 20.72 11.10 7.34
N ALA A 27 19.50 11.33 6.85
CA ALA A 27 19.27 11.75 5.48
C ALA A 27 20.00 13.06 5.13
N GLN A 28 20.04 14.02 6.07
CA GLN A 28 20.79 15.27 5.93
C GLN A 28 22.30 15.02 5.84
N ALA A 29 22.83 14.15 6.70
CA ALA A 29 24.28 13.84 6.73
C ALA A 29 24.74 13.11 5.45
N GLU A 30 23.88 12.28 4.88
CA GLU A 30 24.16 11.47 3.69
C GLU A 30 23.77 12.16 2.38
N LEU A 31 23.10 13.32 2.43
CA LEU A 31 22.48 13.93 1.26
C LEU A 31 23.45 14.24 0.12
N LEU A 32 24.68 14.68 0.41
CA LEU A 32 25.69 15.02 -0.59
C LEU A 32 26.67 13.87 -0.89
N ASN A 33 26.76 12.91 0.02
CA ASN A 33 27.75 11.82 -0.09
C ASN A 33 27.20 10.57 0.59
N PHE A 34 26.32 9.86 -0.09
CA PHE A 34 25.72 8.63 0.40
C PHE A 34 26.76 7.51 0.46
N ALA A 35 26.91 6.89 1.62
CA ALA A 35 27.80 5.76 1.87
C ALA A 35 29.26 5.96 1.37
N GLY A 36 29.75 7.19 1.33
CA GLY A 36 31.12 7.52 0.88
C GLY A 36 31.35 7.45 -0.63
N THR A 37 30.29 7.36 -1.42
CA THR A 37 30.38 7.25 -2.89
C THR A 37 30.77 8.56 -3.61
N GLY A 38 30.72 9.69 -2.89
CA GLY A 38 30.94 11.02 -3.47
C GLY A 38 29.74 11.59 -4.22
N MET A 39 28.56 10.94 -4.18
CA MET A 39 27.33 11.40 -4.81
C MET A 39 26.12 11.20 -3.90
N SER A 40 25.06 11.95 -4.15
CA SER A 40 23.78 11.79 -3.47
C SER A 40 23.07 10.51 -3.95
N VAL A 41 22.28 9.89 -3.07
CA VAL A 41 21.37 8.82 -3.49
C VAL A 41 20.39 9.25 -4.59
N MET A 42 20.05 10.54 -4.64
CA MET A 42 19.18 11.12 -5.69
C MET A 42 19.82 11.18 -7.08
N GLU A 43 21.13 11.07 -7.16
CA GLU A 43 21.90 11.08 -8.41
C GLU A 43 22.25 9.68 -8.90
N MET A 44 21.96 8.65 -8.10
CA MET A 44 22.32 7.26 -8.40
C MET A 44 21.30 6.63 -9.35
N SER A 45 21.82 5.85 -10.32
CA SER A 45 20.95 4.97 -11.10
C SER A 45 20.31 3.91 -10.19
N HIS A 46 19.02 3.68 -10.36
CA HIS A 46 18.33 2.58 -9.69
C HIS A 46 18.89 1.20 -10.04
N ARG A 47 19.71 1.08 -11.08
CA ARG A 47 20.44 -0.12 -11.50
C ARG A 47 21.84 -0.21 -10.90
N GLY A 48 22.30 0.84 -10.24
CA GLY A 48 23.60 0.86 -9.58
C GLY A 48 23.60 -0.01 -8.30
N LYS A 49 24.72 -0.69 -8.05
CA LYS A 49 24.83 -1.62 -6.90
C LYS A 49 24.43 -0.97 -5.58
N VAL A 50 24.87 0.25 -5.32
CA VAL A 50 24.59 0.97 -4.05
C VAL A 50 23.10 1.22 -3.88
N PHE A 51 22.38 1.64 -4.95
CA PHE A 51 20.93 1.83 -4.88
C PHE A 51 20.20 0.49 -4.73
N MET A 52 20.66 -0.55 -5.43
CA MET A 52 20.09 -1.89 -5.31
C MET A 52 20.23 -2.43 -3.88
N ASP A 53 21.38 -2.20 -3.21
CA ASP A 53 21.58 -2.58 -1.82
C ASP A 53 20.56 -1.86 -0.89
N VAL A 54 20.25 -0.57 -1.14
CA VAL A 54 19.19 0.17 -0.42
C VAL A 54 17.82 -0.47 -0.62
N ALA A 55 17.44 -0.75 -1.86
CA ALA A 55 16.14 -1.32 -2.18
C ALA A 55 15.98 -2.73 -1.61
N GLN A 56 17.00 -3.57 -1.69
CA GLN A 56 17.01 -4.92 -1.13
C GLN A 56 16.94 -4.91 0.40
N THR A 57 17.65 -3.99 1.05
CA THR A 57 17.58 -3.82 2.51
C THR A 57 16.18 -3.40 2.92
N ALA A 58 15.60 -2.41 2.26
CA ALA A 58 14.24 -1.95 2.55
C ALA A 58 13.20 -3.09 2.40
N GLU A 59 13.35 -3.94 1.37
CA GLU A 59 12.48 -5.10 1.21
C GLU A 59 12.69 -6.14 2.30
N ALA A 60 13.94 -6.46 2.64
CA ALA A 60 14.28 -7.44 3.66
C ALA A 60 13.73 -7.01 5.04
N ASP A 61 13.89 -5.74 5.39
CA ASP A 61 13.34 -5.16 6.62
C ASP A 61 11.81 -5.22 6.64
N PHE A 62 11.17 -4.86 5.53
CA PHE A 62 9.71 -4.90 5.40
C PHE A 62 9.17 -6.32 5.54
N ARG A 63 9.82 -7.30 4.89
CA ARG A 63 9.50 -8.72 5.03
C ARG A 63 9.67 -9.21 6.47
N SER A 64 10.78 -8.86 7.10
CA SER A 64 11.08 -9.27 8.48
C SER A 64 10.08 -8.71 9.48
N LEU A 65 9.71 -7.43 9.34
CA LEU A 65 8.78 -6.76 10.26
C LEU A 65 7.35 -7.29 10.17
N LEU A 66 6.92 -7.71 8.99
CA LEU A 66 5.56 -8.18 8.74
C LEU A 66 5.43 -9.71 8.65
N GLY A 67 6.53 -10.45 8.70
CA GLY A 67 6.52 -11.90 8.51
C GLY A 67 6.10 -12.32 7.10
N ILE A 68 6.47 -11.54 6.06
CA ILE A 68 6.12 -11.83 4.67
C ILE A 68 6.99 -12.96 4.15
N ASP A 69 6.38 -14.07 3.74
CA ASP A 69 7.06 -15.22 3.15
C ASP A 69 7.27 -15.08 1.63
N ASP A 70 7.91 -16.09 1.02
CA ASP A 70 8.25 -16.10 -0.41
C ASP A 70 7.04 -16.27 -1.34
N ASN A 71 5.85 -16.58 -0.80
CA ASN A 71 4.62 -16.63 -1.58
C ASN A 71 4.13 -15.24 -2.00
N TYR A 72 4.73 -14.18 -1.46
CA TYR A 72 4.39 -12.80 -1.79
C TYR A 72 5.52 -12.09 -2.52
N ALA A 73 5.15 -11.29 -3.51
CA ALA A 73 5.98 -10.23 -4.06
C ALA A 73 5.81 -8.95 -3.22
N VAL A 74 6.91 -8.26 -2.94
CA VAL A 74 6.91 -6.92 -2.33
C VAL A 74 7.36 -5.95 -3.39
N LEU A 75 6.56 -4.98 -3.75
CA LEU A 75 6.84 -3.99 -4.79
C LEU A 75 6.91 -2.60 -4.17
N PHE A 76 7.89 -1.83 -4.61
CA PHE A 76 7.97 -0.39 -4.33
C PHE A 76 7.68 0.37 -5.60
N LEU A 77 6.56 1.10 -5.62
CA LEU A 77 5.97 1.70 -6.80
C LEU A 77 5.81 3.20 -6.62
N GLN A 78 5.35 3.84 -7.68
CA GLN A 78 4.88 5.22 -7.70
C GLN A 78 3.34 5.26 -7.75
N GLY A 79 2.73 6.44 -7.59
CA GLY A 79 1.28 6.63 -7.75
C GLY A 79 0.53 6.87 -6.44
N GLY A 80 1.10 6.48 -5.30
CA GLY A 80 0.46 6.58 -3.99
C GLY A 80 -0.75 5.65 -3.87
N GLY A 81 -1.41 5.64 -2.71
CA GLY A 81 -2.61 4.82 -2.52
C GLY A 81 -3.74 5.12 -3.51
N LYS A 82 -3.83 6.36 -4.01
CA LYS A 82 -4.82 6.70 -5.06
C LYS A 82 -4.53 6.04 -6.40
N GLY A 83 -3.26 5.88 -6.77
CA GLY A 83 -2.88 5.14 -7.97
C GLY A 83 -3.35 3.70 -7.90
N GLU A 84 -3.24 3.09 -6.72
CA GLU A 84 -3.64 1.70 -6.49
C GLU A 84 -5.17 1.48 -6.64
N PHE A 85 -6.00 2.50 -6.48
CA PHE A 85 -7.44 2.40 -6.77
C PHE A 85 -7.72 1.99 -8.23
N SER A 86 -6.82 2.37 -9.15
CA SER A 86 -6.84 1.97 -10.55
C SER A 86 -6.00 0.70 -10.80
N PHE A 87 -4.80 0.61 -10.19
CA PHE A 87 -3.86 -0.48 -10.49
C PHE A 87 -4.37 -1.81 -9.95
N ILE A 88 -5.02 -1.84 -8.79
CA ILE A 88 -5.64 -3.05 -8.23
C ILE A 88 -6.63 -3.69 -9.22
N PRO A 89 -7.70 -3.01 -9.70
CA PRO A 89 -8.58 -3.65 -10.69
C PRO A 89 -7.88 -4.01 -11.99
N LEU A 90 -6.96 -3.20 -12.49
CA LEU A 90 -6.20 -3.52 -13.69
C LEU A 90 -5.36 -4.80 -13.55
N ASN A 91 -4.82 -5.11 -12.38
CA ASN A 91 -3.99 -6.28 -12.15
C ASN A 91 -4.77 -7.49 -11.63
N LEU A 92 -5.79 -7.29 -10.79
CA LEU A 92 -6.40 -8.37 -10.01
C LEU A 92 -7.79 -8.79 -10.46
N LEU A 93 -8.40 -8.14 -11.46
CA LEU A 93 -9.65 -8.63 -12.04
C LEU A 93 -9.49 -9.99 -12.75
N ARG A 94 -8.37 -10.23 -13.39
CA ARG A 94 -8.00 -11.53 -13.98
C ARG A 94 -9.09 -12.12 -14.86
N GLY A 95 -9.70 -11.27 -15.69
CA GLY A 95 -10.79 -11.63 -16.59
C GLY A 95 -12.19 -11.65 -15.96
N LYS A 96 -12.31 -11.49 -14.64
CA LYS A 96 -13.61 -11.29 -13.99
C LYS A 96 -14.09 -9.85 -14.18
N THR A 97 -15.40 -9.64 -14.04
CA THR A 97 -16.05 -8.35 -14.33
C THR A 97 -16.52 -7.61 -13.09
N SER A 98 -16.37 -8.21 -11.90
CA SER A 98 -16.82 -7.59 -10.65
C SER A 98 -15.84 -7.81 -9.51
N ALA A 99 -15.85 -6.88 -8.56
CA ALA A 99 -15.13 -6.96 -7.31
C ALA A 99 -15.98 -6.42 -6.16
N ASP A 100 -15.74 -6.92 -4.94
CA ASP A 100 -16.47 -6.54 -3.75
C ASP A 100 -15.77 -5.40 -3.01
N TYR A 101 -16.53 -4.47 -2.46
CA TYR A 101 -16.02 -3.33 -1.70
C TYR A 101 -16.75 -3.17 -0.38
N VAL A 102 -16.01 -3.05 0.72
CA VAL A 102 -16.52 -2.58 2.02
C VAL A 102 -16.24 -1.08 2.10
N VAL A 103 -17.30 -0.28 2.23
CA VAL A 103 -17.22 1.18 2.22
C VAL A 103 -17.43 1.70 3.65
N ASN A 104 -16.32 1.91 4.36
CA ASN A 104 -16.30 2.37 5.74
C ASN A 104 -15.73 3.77 5.93
N GLY A 105 -15.48 4.50 4.81
CA GLY A 105 -14.99 5.88 4.84
C GLY A 105 -14.69 6.47 3.47
N HIS A 106 -13.93 7.56 3.48
CA HIS A 106 -13.60 8.33 2.27
C HIS A 106 -12.74 7.53 1.29
N TRP A 107 -11.74 6.81 1.80
CA TRP A 107 -10.77 6.12 0.96
C TRP A 107 -11.37 4.88 0.32
N SER A 108 -12.07 4.06 1.09
CA SER A 108 -12.78 2.89 0.55
C SER A 108 -13.87 3.28 -0.45
N LYS A 109 -14.60 4.38 -0.20
CA LYS A 109 -15.57 4.94 -1.15
C LYS A 109 -14.86 5.39 -2.43
N GLY A 110 -13.75 6.11 -2.31
CA GLY A 110 -12.95 6.55 -3.45
C GLY A 110 -12.42 5.39 -4.29
N ALA A 111 -11.98 4.31 -3.66
CA ALA A 111 -11.53 3.10 -4.34
C ALA A 111 -12.66 2.44 -5.14
N ALA A 112 -13.85 2.32 -4.58
CA ALA A 112 -15.02 1.77 -5.28
C ALA A 112 -15.44 2.65 -6.48
N VAL A 113 -15.42 3.97 -6.31
CA VAL A 113 -15.74 4.93 -7.40
C VAL A 113 -14.73 4.82 -8.55
N GLU A 114 -13.43 4.71 -8.23
CA GLU A 114 -12.40 4.56 -9.27
C GLU A 114 -12.52 3.21 -9.98
N ALA A 115 -12.76 2.12 -9.23
CA ALA A 115 -12.91 0.79 -9.78
C ALA A 115 -14.10 0.65 -10.77
N ALA A 116 -15.13 1.48 -10.63
CA ALA A 116 -16.27 1.51 -11.56
C ALA A 116 -15.88 1.83 -13.01
N LYS A 117 -14.69 2.35 -13.25
CA LYS A 117 -14.14 2.55 -14.60
C LYS A 117 -13.66 1.24 -15.25
N TYR A 118 -13.40 0.21 -14.47
CA TYR A 118 -12.77 -1.04 -14.89
C TYR A 118 -13.66 -2.27 -14.69
N CYS A 119 -14.54 -2.24 -13.70
CA CYS A 119 -15.40 -3.37 -13.35
C CYS A 119 -16.71 -2.89 -12.68
N GLN A 120 -17.59 -3.86 -12.35
CA GLN A 120 -18.76 -3.64 -11.50
C GLN A 120 -18.31 -3.75 -10.02
N PRO A 121 -18.21 -2.62 -9.27
CA PRO A 121 -17.99 -2.68 -7.84
C PRO A 121 -19.27 -3.03 -7.10
N ASN A 122 -19.25 -4.12 -6.33
CA ASN A 122 -20.36 -4.51 -5.46
C ASN A 122 -20.11 -3.93 -4.07
N ILE A 123 -20.96 -3.04 -3.60
CA ILE A 123 -20.83 -2.56 -2.21
C ILE A 123 -21.49 -3.58 -1.31
N ILE A 124 -20.65 -4.43 -0.67
CA ILE A 124 -21.11 -5.56 0.16
C ILE A 124 -21.43 -5.18 1.59
N ALA A 125 -20.91 -4.05 2.06
CA ALA A 125 -21.22 -3.43 3.33
C ALA A 125 -20.86 -1.94 3.28
N SER A 126 -21.60 -1.11 4.03
CA SER A 126 -21.29 0.31 4.15
C SER A 126 -21.72 0.85 5.51
N SER A 127 -20.97 1.83 6.04
CA SER A 127 -21.33 2.61 7.22
C SER A 127 -21.71 4.07 6.89
N GLU A 128 -22.02 4.34 5.64
CA GLU A 128 -22.45 5.69 5.17
C GLU A 128 -23.73 6.15 5.85
N ASP A 129 -24.59 5.22 6.27
CA ASP A 129 -25.82 5.46 7.04
C ASP A 129 -25.60 6.26 8.34
N LYS A 130 -24.39 6.13 8.92
CA LYS A 130 -23.97 6.86 10.12
C LYS A 130 -22.72 7.73 9.89
N ASN A 131 -22.60 8.26 8.69
CA ASN A 131 -21.46 9.14 8.33
C ASN A 131 -20.10 8.52 8.64
N PHE A 132 -19.95 7.21 8.43
CA PHE A 132 -18.69 6.48 8.63
C PHE A 132 -18.13 6.57 10.07
N THR A 133 -18.98 6.46 11.07
CA THR A 133 -18.58 6.46 12.49
C THR A 133 -18.26 5.06 13.03
N TYR A 134 -18.36 4.01 12.19
CA TYR A 134 -18.04 2.63 12.54
C TYR A 134 -17.57 1.87 11.30
N SER A 135 -16.93 0.71 11.51
CA SER A 135 -16.69 -0.27 10.45
C SER A 135 -17.70 -1.40 10.50
N PRO A 136 -18.34 -1.78 9.37
CA PRO A 136 -19.22 -2.95 9.33
C PRO A 136 -18.44 -4.23 9.70
N LEU A 137 -18.98 -5.05 10.60
CA LEU A 137 -18.40 -6.33 10.96
C LEU A 137 -18.39 -7.30 9.76
N GLU A 138 -17.35 -8.12 9.61
CA GLU A 138 -17.23 -9.09 8.51
C GLU A 138 -18.44 -10.00 8.39
N ALA A 139 -19.00 -10.45 9.50
CA ALA A 139 -20.20 -11.30 9.53
C ALA A 139 -21.45 -10.66 8.89
N SER A 140 -21.46 -9.33 8.71
CA SER A 140 -22.55 -8.59 8.05
C SER A 140 -22.36 -8.40 6.55
N TRP A 141 -21.19 -8.74 6.00
CA TRP A 141 -20.88 -8.51 4.60
C TRP A 141 -21.67 -9.46 3.68
N LYS A 142 -22.23 -8.91 2.64
CA LYS A 142 -22.97 -9.66 1.62
C LYS A 142 -22.08 -9.95 0.41
N GLY A 143 -20.95 -10.63 0.67
CA GLY A 143 -19.92 -10.91 -0.32
C GLY A 143 -20.42 -11.78 -1.49
N ASN A 144 -19.84 -11.55 -2.68
CA ASN A 144 -20.04 -12.37 -3.86
C ASN A 144 -18.84 -13.30 -4.04
N LYS A 145 -19.07 -14.61 -3.93
CA LYS A 145 -18.01 -15.63 -4.12
C LYS A 145 -17.38 -15.63 -5.53
N ASP A 146 -18.06 -15.04 -6.52
CA ASP A 146 -17.57 -14.93 -7.88
C ASP A 146 -16.82 -13.61 -8.14
N ALA A 147 -16.73 -12.72 -7.13
CA ALA A 147 -15.93 -11.50 -7.23
C ALA A 147 -14.44 -11.81 -7.48
N ALA A 148 -13.75 -10.90 -8.15
CA ALA A 148 -12.32 -11.05 -8.39
C ALA A 148 -11.51 -10.93 -7.10
N PHE A 149 -11.89 -9.97 -6.28
CA PHE A 149 -11.30 -9.68 -4.98
C PHE A 149 -12.30 -8.93 -4.09
N ARG A 150 -11.96 -8.80 -2.81
CA ARG A 150 -12.69 -8.01 -1.82
C ARG A 150 -11.79 -6.91 -1.29
N HIS A 151 -12.16 -5.67 -1.57
CA HIS A 151 -11.41 -4.49 -1.13
C HIS A 151 -11.90 -3.97 0.20
N ILE A 152 -10.96 -3.67 1.09
CA ILE A 152 -11.19 -3.02 2.38
C ILE A 152 -10.18 -1.89 2.59
N CYS A 153 -10.54 -0.89 3.36
CA CYS A 153 -9.61 0.07 3.95
C CYS A 153 -9.53 -0.21 5.45
N THR A 154 -8.40 -0.71 5.93
CA THR A 154 -8.27 -1.18 7.32
C THR A 154 -8.24 -0.04 8.32
N ASN A 155 -7.82 1.17 7.88
CA ASN A 155 -7.89 2.38 8.70
C ASN A 155 -8.26 3.59 7.84
N GLU A 156 -9.47 4.08 8.00
CA GLU A 156 -9.98 5.29 7.36
C GLU A 156 -9.49 6.53 8.09
N THR A 157 -8.36 7.05 7.64
CA THR A 157 -7.62 8.13 8.30
C THR A 157 -8.44 9.40 8.56
N ILE A 158 -9.37 9.75 7.64
CA ILE A 158 -10.20 10.97 7.76
C ILE A 158 -11.28 10.78 8.82
N HIS A 159 -11.90 9.60 8.87
CA HIS A 159 -13.01 9.32 9.77
C HIS A 159 -12.56 8.74 11.12
N GLY A 160 -11.29 8.31 11.24
CA GLY A 160 -10.76 7.69 12.44
C GLY A 160 -11.39 6.33 12.75
N VAL A 161 -11.72 5.58 11.70
CA VAL A 161 -12.36 4.26 11.81
C VAL A 161 -11.37 3.18 11.39
N GLU A 162 -11.16 2.21 12.27
CA GLU A 162 -10.20 1.12 12.07
C GLU A 162 -10.91 -0.24 12.11
N ILE A 163 -10.40 -1.20 11.35
CA ILE A 163 -10.71 -2.63 11.44
C ILE A 163 -9.60 -3.26 12.28
N PHE A 164 -9.91 -3.60 13.53
CA PHE A 164 -8.91 -4.13 14.47
C PHE A 164 -8.59 -5.60 14.24
N GLU A 165 -9.52 -6.36 13.67
CA GLU A 165 -9.40 -7.79 13.46
C GLU A 165 -8.91 -8.09 12.04
N ASP A 166 -8.09 -9.13 11.90
CA ASP A 166 -7.72 -9.63 10.59
C ASP A 166 -8.92 -10.33 9.95
N ILE A 167 -9.19 -10.02 8.69
CA ILE A 167 -10.33 -10.55 7.95
C ILE A 167 -10.10 -12.02 7.63
N ILE A 168 -11.13 -12.84 7.81
CA ILE A 168 -11.03 -14.29 7.63
C ILE A 168 -11.25 -14.71 6.17
N ALA A 169 -12.10 -14.01 5.41
CA ALA A 169 -12.41 -14.30 4.00
C ALA A 169 -12.64 -15.80 3.72
N ALA A 170 -13.54 -16.43 4.48
CA ALA A 170 -13.76 -17.88 4.48
C ALA A 170 -14.25 -18.45 3.13
N ASP A 171 -14.69 -17.62 2.19
CA ASP A 171 -15.20 -17.97 0.87
C ASP A 171 -14.10 -18.08 -0.22
N GLY A 172 -12.84 -17.85 0.14
CA GLY A 172 -11.69 -17.93 -0.78
C GLY A 172 -11.54 -16.75 -1.74
N VAL A 173 -12.37 -15.71 -1.66
CA VAL A 173 -12.18 -14.47 -2.43
C VAL A 173 -10.99 -13.71 -1.85
N PRO A 174 -9.95 -13.37 -2.66
CA PRO A 174 -8.77 -12.67 -2.16
C PRO A 174 -9.13 -11.32 -1.52
N VAL A 175 -8.64 -11.05 -0.31
CA VAL A 175 -8.79 -9.75 0.33
C VAL A 175 -7.69 -8.81 -0.15
N VAL A 176 -8.07 -7.62 -0.57
CA VAL A 176 -7.20 -6.51 -0.94
C VAL A 176 -7.36 -5.40 0.08
N ALA A 177 -6.30 -5.02 0.77
CA ALA A 177 -6.35 -4.09 1.88
C ALA A 177 -5.55 -2.81 1.62
N ASP A 178 -6.20 -1.65 1.64
CA ASP A 178 -5.52 -0.37 1.82
C ASP A 178 -5.08 -0.25 3.29
N MET A 179 -3.77 -0.27 3.49
CA MET A 179 -3.16 -0.15 4.81
C MET A 179 -2.27 1.08 4.93
N SER A 180 -2.47 2.10 4.12
CA SER A 180 -1.63 3.31 4.09
C SER A 180 -1.36 3.90 5.48
N SER A 181 -2.37 3.92 6.37
CA SER A 181 -2.23 4.45 7.73
C SER A 181 -2.24 3.38 8.83
N HIS A 182 -2.26 2.10 8.45
CA HIS A 182 -2.34 0.98 9.40
C HIS A 182 -1.08 0.11 9.41
N ILE A 183 -0.41 0.00 8.26
CA ILE A 183 0.77 -0.87 8.10
C ILE A 183 1.82 -0.59 9.17
N LEU A 184 2.41 -1.64 9.74
CA LEU A 184 3.43 -1.59 10.80
C LEU A 184 2.99 -0.90 12.11
N SER A 185 1.70 -0.61 12.31
CA SER A 185 1.19 -0.08 13.58
C SER A 185 0.99 -1.16 14.64
N ARG A 186 0.75 -2.39 14.19
CA ARG A 186 0.62 -3.59 15.02
C ARG A 186 1.04 -4.84 14.25
N GLN A 187 1.20 -5.94 14.95
CA GLN A 187 1.35 -7.26 14.32
C GLN A 187 0.07 -7.65 13.59
N MET A 188 0.23 -8.34 12.47
CA MET A 188 -0.86 -8.81 11.62
C MET A 188 -0.49 -10.12 10.93
N GLU A 189 -1.49 -10.87 10.49
CA GLU A 189 -1.30 -12.11 9.75
C GLU A 189 -1.41 -11.85 8.24
N VAL A 190 -0.27 -11.63 7.57
CA VAL A 190 -0.21 -11.30 6.14
C VAL A 190 -0.86 -12.37 5.27
N SER A 191 -0.81 -13.65 5.66
CA SER A 191 -1.38 -14.79 4.94
C SER A 191 -2.89 -14.68 4.69
N ARG A 192 -3.60 -13.85 5.45
CA ARG A 192 -5.03 -13.59 5.26
C ARG A 192 -5.36 -12.69 4.08
N TYR A 193 -4.36 -12.02 3.51
CA TYR A 193 -4.55 -11.05 2.44
C TYR A 193 -3.99 -11.56 1.13
N GLY A 194 -4.74 -11.37 0.06
CA GLY A 194 -4.25 -11.58 -1.31
C GLY A 194 -3.35 -10.43 -1.77
N CYS A 195 -3.67 -9.21 -1.32
CA CYS A 195 -2.88 -8.03 -1.60
C CYS A 195 -3.01 -7.00 -0.48
N ILE A 196 -1.89 -6.41 -0.07
CA ILE A 196 -1.83 -5.27 0.84
C ILE A 196 -1.14 -4.14 0.09
N TYR A 197 -1.65 -2.94 0.16
CA TYR A 197 -1.02 -1.78 -0.46
C TYR A 197 -1.15 -0.53 0.40
N GLY A 198 -0.37 0.48 0.07
CA GLY A 198 -0.51 1.80 0.69
C GLY A 198 0.53 2.81 0.26
N GLY A 199 0.23 4.07 0.51
CA GLY A 199 1.18 5.16 0.39
C GLY A 199 2.03 5.28 1.65
N ALA A 200 3.35 5.42 1.49
CA ALA A 200 4.30 5.44 2.60
C ALA A 200 4.15 6.64 3.54
N GLN A 201 3.64 7.77 3.04
CA GLN A 201 3.64 9.08 3.71
C GLN A 201 2.86 9.15 5.02
N LYS A 202 2.08 8.13 5.36
CA LYS A 202 1.29 8.11 6.59
C LYS A 202 2.07 7.43 7.71
N ASN A 203 2.45 6.17 7.55
CA ASN A 203 2.97 5.40 8.68
C ASN A 203 4.39 4.85 8.51
N ILE A 204 4.95 4.79 7.29
CA ILE A 204 6.23 4.09 7.09
C ILE A 204 7.35 4.93 6.46
N GLY A 205 7.07 6.09 5.90
CA GLY A 205 8.12 6.84 5.21
C GLY A 205 7.67 8.17 4.62
N PRO A 206 8.45 8.74 3.70
CA PRO A 206 8.12 9.99 3.02
C PRO A 206 7.03 9.78 1.96
N SER A 207 6.44 10.89 1.50
CA SER A 207 5.57 10.89 0.32
C SER A 207 6.37 10.56 -0.94
N GLY A 208 5.70 9.95 -1.94
CA GLY A 208 6.29 9.58 -3.23
C GLY A 208 6.54 8.08 -3.39
N LEU A 209 6.49 7.32 -2.31
CA LEU A 209 6.63 5.87 -2.34
C LEU A 209 5.28 5.19 -2.08
N THR A 210 4.99 4.17 -2.88
CA THR A 210 3.88 3.22 -2.70
C THR A 210 4.45 1.85 -2.45
N PHE A 211 3.90 1.10 -1.52
CA PHE A 211 4.22 -0.31 -1.34
C PHE A 211 3.03 -1.18 -1.77
N VAL A 212 3.34 -2.33 -2.35
CA VAL A 212 2.37 -3.39 -2.65
C VAL A 212 2.99 -4.73 -2.21
N VAL A 213 2.24 -5.47 -1.39
CA VAL A 213 2.54 -6.85 -1.02
C VAL A 213 1.45 -7.70 -1.65
N VAL A 214 1.79 -8.45 -2.68
CA VAL A 214 0.82 -9.22 -3.46
C VAL A 214 1.19 -10.69 -3.52
N ARG A 215 0.22 -11.55 -3.30
CA ARG A 215 0.40 -13.00 -3.39
C ARG A 215 0.73 -13.38 -4.83
N ARG A 216 1.79 -14.17 -5.04
CA ARG A 216 2.35 -14.48 -6.36
C ARG A 216 1.38 -15.21 -7.29
N ASP A 217 0.45 -16.01 -6.75
CA ASP A 217 -0.59 -16.68 -7.54
C ASP A 217 -1.63 -15.71 -8.14
N LEU A 218 -1.65 -14.48 -7.68
CA LEU A 218 -2.50 -13.41 -8.22
C LEU A 218 -1.83 -12.61 -9.34
N LEU A 219 -0.53 -12.77 -9.56
CA LEU A 219 0.20 -12.13 -10.65
C LEU A 219 -0.12 -12.76 -12.01
N GLY A 220 0.24 -12.08 -13.10
CA GLY A 220 0.09 -12.57 -14.47
C GLY A 220 -1.32 -12.44 -15.08
N GLY A 221 -2.26 -11.82 -14.35
CA GLY A 221 -3.63 -11.60 -14.84
C GLY A 221 -3.98 -10.15 -15.16
N ALA A 222 -2.98 -9.30 -15.40
CA ALA A 222 -3.20 -7.89 -15.71
C ALA A 222 -4.06 -7.73 -16.99
N HIS A 223 -4.92 -6.71 -16.98
CA HIS A 223 -5.74 -6.36 -18.14
C HIS A 223 -4.83 -6.01 -19.34
N PRO A 224 -5.15 -6.42 -20.59
CA PRO A 224 -4.29 -6.20 -21.75
C PRO A 224 -3.91 -4.74 -22.03
N HIS A 225 -4.70 -3.79 -21.56
CA HIS A 225 -4.40 -2.36 -21.68
C HIS A 225 -3.70 -1.76 -20.45
N THR A 226 -3.25 -2.61 -19.50
CA THR A 226 -2.48 -2.13 -18.35
C THR A 226 -1.12 -1.64 -18.83
N PRO A 227 -0.77 -0.36 -18.59
CA PRO A 227 0.57 0.12 -18.87
C PRO A 227 1.63 -0.70 -18.12
N SER A 228 2.75 -1.03 -18.79
CA SER A 228 3.80 -1.88 -18.20
C SER A 228 4.35 -1.36 -16.87
N VAL A 229 4.36 -0.04 -16.68
CA VAL A 229 4.79 0.61 -15.43
C VAL A 229 3.82 0.37 -14.26
N PHE A 230 2.62 -0.14 -14.52
CA PHE A 230 1.57 -0.45 -13.52
C PHE A 230 1.21 -1.95 -13.51
N ASP A 231 1.84 -2.76 -14.36
CA ASP A 231 1.71 -4.21 -14.34
C ASP A 231 2.61 -4.79 -13.24
N TYR A 232 2.01 -5.36 -12.20
CA TYR A 232 2.73 -5.92 -11.06
C TYR A 232 3.69 -7.03 -11.46
N THR A 233 3.38 -7.81 -12.50
CA THR A 233 4.27 -8.85 -13.01
C THR A 233 5.53 -8.25 -13.62
N GLN A 234 5.38 -7.17 -14.41
CA GLN A 234 6.53 -6.48 -14.99
C GLN A 234 7.39 -5.81 -13.91
N GLN A 235 6.76 -5.26 -12.88
CA GLN A 235 7.46 -4.64 -11.77
C GLN A 235 8.21 -5.67 -10.91
N GLU A 236 7.66 -6.86 -10.75
CA GLU A 236 8.32 -7.96 -10.02
C GLU A 236 9.50 -8.52 -10.81
N ILE A 237 9.36 -8.76 -12.13
CA ILE A 237 10.45 -9.22 -13.00
C ILE A 237 11.52 -8.15 -13.15
N GLY A 238 11.14 -6.89 -13.31
CA GLY A 238 12.07 -5.75 -13.43
C GLY A 238 13.04 -5.64 -12.27
N ARG A 239 12.69 -6.16 -11.09
CA ARG A 239 13.58 -6.24 -9.92
C ARG A 239 14.64 -7.33 -10.04
N ALA A 240 14.38 -8.39 -10.78
CA ALA A 240 15.34 -9.49 -10.99
C ALA A 240 16.38 -9.19 -12.08
N HIS A 241 16.13 -8.17 -12.90
CA HIS A 241 16.98 -7.81 -14.07
C HIS A 241 17.47 -6.36 -14.03
N VAL A 242 17.25 -5.67 -12.93
CA VAL A 242 17.66 -4.26 -12.74
C VAL A 242 18.92 -4.18 -11.92
#